data_8c1f090982fb06a8a0a8dff6a7dc31ac
#
_entry.id   8c1f090982fb06a8a0a8dff6a7dc31ac
#
_cell.length_a   1.000
_cell.length_b   1.000
_cell.length_c   1.000
_cell.angle_alpha   90.00
_cell.angle_beta   90.00
_cell.angle_gamma   90.00
#
_symmetry.space_group_name_H-M   'P 1'
#
loop_
_entity.id
_entity.type
_entity.pdbx_description
1 polymer ?
#
loop_
_entity_poly.entity_id
_entity_poly.type
_entity_poly.pdbx_seq_one_letter_code
_entity_poly.pdbx_strand_id
1 'polypeptide(L)'
;TVVTTIHSNSSESTYRRMMTLAKRKYNMADDILMQIMVEAYPIVVFTKQLEDGSRKIMQIIEGEDYRDGQLVYRPLYQYDVSDNHTDGNGRITVIGKHRRLGGISDTLKKRMLDNGIPAGKLAPFLAAPAPKKPTKGGTHHAVDTDYHLPAGS
;
A
#
# COMPACT_ATOMS: atom_id res chain seq x y z
N THR A 1 -17.52 -11.93 0.33
CA THR A 1 -16.34 -11.10 -0.04
C THR A 1 -16.84 -9.77 -0.56
N VAL A 2 -16.32 -8.67 -0.07
CA VAL A 2 -16.62 -7.31 -0.52
C VAL A 2 -15.38 -6.71 -1.17
N VAL A 3 -15.55 -6.11 -2.34
CA VAL A 3 -14.51 -5.36 -3.06
C VAL A 3 -15.08 -3.99 -3.41
N THR A 4 -14.30 -2.95 -3.21
CA THR A 4 -14.65 -1.59 -3.62
C THR A 4 -13.45 -0.89 -4.23
N THR A 5 -13.70 0.16 -5.00
CA THR A 5 -12.65 1.04 -5.56
C THR A 5 -12.86 2.46 -5.07
N ILE A 6 -11.77 3.14 -4.79
CA ILE A 6 -11.80 4.51 -4.29
C ILE A 6 -10.59 5.28 -4.81
N HIS A 7 -10.78 6.55 -5.15
CA HIS A 7 -9.67 7.44 -5.49
C HIS A 7 -8.96 7.91 -4.23
N SER A 8 -7.66 7.66 -4.15
CA SER A 8 -6.81 8.05 -3.03
C SER A 8 -5.38 8.32 -3.51
N ASN A 9 -4.59 9.06 -2.72
CA ASN A 9 -3.22 9.42 -3.07
C ASN A 9 -2.19 8.40 -2.55
N SER A 10 -2.57 7.54 -1.59
CA SER A 10 -1.74 6.46 -1.05
C SER A 10 -2.61 5.35 -0.49
N SER A 11 -2.01 4.20 -0.18
CA SER A 11 -2.70 3.09 0.48
C SER A 11 -3.22 3.46 1.87
N GLU A 12 -2.46 4.21 2.67
CA GLU A 12 -2.88 4.63 4.02
C GLU A 12 -4.01 5.65 3.96
N SER A 13 -3.93 6.62 3.03
CA SER A 13 -4.97 7.64 2.86
C SER A 13 -6.31 7.08 2.37
N THR A 14 -6.32 5.85 1.86
CA THR A 14 -7.55 5.14 1.45
C THR A 14 -8.52 4.98 2.61
N TYR A 15 -8.06 4.54 3.78
CA TYR A 15 -8.91 4.39 4.97
C TYR A 15 -9.49 5.71 5.43
N ARG A 16 -8.66 6.76 5.49
CA ARG A 16 -9.11 8.12 5.84
C ARG A 16 -10.15 8.65 4.85
N ARG A 17 -9.97 8.36 3.56
CA ARG A 17 -10.93 8.73 2.52
C ARG A 17 -12.26 8.00 2.69
N MET A 18 -12.23 6.69 2.96
CA MET A 18 -13.43 5.90 3.25
C MET A 18 -14.18 6.45 4.46
N MET A 19 -13.48 6.74 5.56
CA MET A 19 -14.06 7.35 6.76
C MET A 19 -14.75 8.68 6.43
N THR A 20 -14.08 9.58 5.68
CA THR A 20 -14.66 10.87 5.28
C THR A 20 -15.95 10.67 4.48
N LEU A 21 -16.03 9.68 3.62
CA LEU A 21 -17.24 9.38 2.85
C LEU A 21 -18.36 8.80 3.74
N ALA A 22 -18.00 7.92 4.67
CA ALA A 22 -18.97 7.30 5.60
C ALA A 22 -19.58 8.34 6.54
N LYS A 23 -18.82 9.32 7.01
CA LYS A 23 -19.30 10.42 7.88
C LYS A 23 -20.37 11.29 7.23
N ARG A 24 -20.50 11.29 5.91
CA ARG A 24 -21.58 12.00 5.23
C ARG A 24 -22.96 11.38 5.52
N LYS A 25 -22.98 10.12 5.89
CA LYS A 25 -24.22 9.36 6.12
C LYS A 25 -24.37 8.90 7.57
N TYR A 26 -23.27 8.63 8.25
CA TYR A 26 -23.26 8.05 9.60
C TYR A 26 -22.64 9.02 10.59
N ASN A 27 -23.37 9.33 11.64
CA ASN A 27 -22.86 10.12 12.76
C ASN A 27 -22.25 9.20 13.81
N MET A 28 -21.02 8.74 13.54
CA MET A 28 -20.25 7.85 14.41
C MET A 28 -18.90 8.48 14.73
N ALA A 29 -18.30 8.09 15.84
CA ALA A 29 -16.95 8.52 16.21
C ALA A 29 -15.92 8.00 15.18
N ASP A 30 -14.85 8.77 14.97
CA ASP A 30 -13.85 8.51 13.93
C ASP A 30 -13.12 7.19 14.15
N ASP A 31 -12.78 6.90 15.40
CA ASP A 31 -12.13 5.65 15.81
C ASP A 31 -12.97 4.42 15.51
N ILE A 32 -14.29 4.48 15.81
CA ILE A 32 -15.21 3.39 15.52
C ILE A 32 -15.33 3.18 14.01
N LEU A 33 -15.50 4.27 13.23
CA LEU A 33 -15.57 4.17 11.78
C LEU A 33 -14.28 3.58 11.18
N MET A 34 -13.11 4.04 11.65
CA MET A 34 -11.84 3.54 11.16
C MET A 34 -11.64 2.07 11.49
N GLN A 35 -12.02 1.63 12.69
CA GLN A 35 -11.94 0.24 13.11
C GLN A 35 -12.82 -0.67 12.23
N ILE A 36 -14.06 -0.24 11.97
CA ILE A 36 -14.96 -0.94 11.04
C ILE A 36 -14.36 -1.03 9.63
N MET A 37 -13.74 0.05 9.14
CA MET A 37 -13.14 0.06 7.80
C MET A 37 -11.94 -0.89 7.70
N VAL A 38 -11.06 -0.90 8.69
CA VAL A 38 -9.90 -1.80 8.74
C VAL A 38 -10.36 -3.26 8.80
N GLU A 39 -11.37 -3.56 9.61
CA GLU A 39 -11.93 -4.91 9.71
C GLU A 39 -12.62 -5.36 8.41
N ALA A 40 -13.41 -4.48 7.80
CA ALA A 40 -14.15 -4.80 6.57
C ALA A 40 -13.23 -4.94 5.34
N TYR A 41 -12.19 -4.12 5.27
CA TYR A 41 -11.26 -4.04 4.13
C TYR A 41 -9.80 -4.21 4.57
N PRO A 42 -9.41 -5.39 5.05
CA PRO A 42 -8.06 -5.60 5.60
C PRO A 42 -6.96 -5.46 4.55
N ILE A 43 -7.26 -5.62 3.26
CA ILE A 43 -6.26 -5.49 2.18
C ILE A 43 -6.59 -4.27 1.31
N VAL A 44 -5.59 -3.41 1.14
CA VAL A 44 -5.64 -2.29 0.19
C VAL A 44 -4.58 -2.50 -0.88
N VAL A 45 -5.02 -2.43 -2.13
CA VAL A 45 -4.17 -2.48 -3.33
C VAL A 45 -4.16 -1.07 -3.94
N PHE A 46 -3.05 -0.38 -3.80
CA PHE A 46 -2.87 0.97 -4.35
C PHE A 46 -2.26 0.91 -5.74
N THR A 47 -2.95 1.46 -6.71
CA THR A 47 -2.50 1.55 -8.10
C THR A 47 -2.31 2.99 -8.53
N LYS A 48 -1.32 3.23 -9.39
CA LYS A 48 -1.06 4.55 -9.97
C LYS A 48 -0.74 4.41 -11.46
N GLN A 49 -1.15 5.40 -12.24
CA GLN A 49 -0.62 5.59 -13.59
C GLN A 49 0.67 6.40 -13.48
N LEU A 50 1.75 5.89 -14.08
CA LEU A 50 3.06 6.52 -14.08
C LEU A 50 3.21 7.45 -15.29
N GLU A 51 4.28 8.24 -15.33
CA GLU A 51 4.56 9.23 -16.38
C GLU A 51 4.70 8.61 -17.78
N ASP A 52 5.09 7.35 -17.88
CA ASP A 52 5.14 6.58 -19.12
C ASP A 52 3.76 6.07 -19.58
N GLY A 53 2.68 6.44 -18.88
CA GLY A 53 1.31 6.00 -19.12
C GLY A 53 1.01 4.59 -18.61
N SER A 54 2.00 3.83 -18.13
CA SER A 54 1.79 2.49 -17.58
C SER A 54 1.06 2.55 -16.24
N ARG A 55 0.19 1.56 -15.98
CA ARG A 55 -0.46 1.40 -14.68
C ARG A 55 0.26 0.34 -13.87
N LYS A 56 0.66 0.68 -12.65
CA LYS A 56 1.37 -0.22 -11.74
C LYS A 56 0.63 -0.34 -10.41
N ILE A 57 0.72 -1.52 -9.80
CA ILE A 57 0.41 -1.68 -8.38
C ILE A 57 1.60 -1.11 -7.63
N MET A 58 1.41 0.04 -7.00
CA MET A 58 2.51 0.71 -6.27
C MET A 58 2.73 0.09 -4.90
N GLN A 59 1.65 -0.30 -4.22
CA GLN A 59 1.74 -0.85 -2.89
C GLN A 59 0.55 -1.77 -2.60
N ILE A 60 0.80 -2.80 -1.80
CA ILE A 60 -0.23 -3.61 -1.16
C ILE A 60 0.04 -3.58 0.33
N ILE A 61 -0.96 -3.19 1.12
CA ILE A 61 -0.89 -3.20 2.59
C ILE A 61 -1.99 -4.06 3.17
N GLU A 62 -1.74 -4.58 4.36
CA GLU A 62 -2.74 -5.11 5.28
C GLU A 62 -2.99 -4.09 6.39
N GLY A 63 -4.22 -3.60 6.53
CA GLY A 63 -4.64 -2.85 7.70
C GLY A 63 -4.87 -3.83 8.83
N GLU A 64 -4.21 -3.60 9.96
CA GLU A 64 -4.27 -4.49 11.13
C GLU A 64 -5.18 -3.93 12.22
N ASP A 65 -5.11 -2.61 12.46
CA ASP A 65 -5.83 -1.97 13.55
C ASP A 65 -5.89 -0.44 13.37
N TYR A 66 -6.64 0.22 14.24
CA TYR A 66 -6.62 1.67 14.41
C TYR A 66 -6.52 2.01 15.89
N ARG A 67 -5.42 2.61 16.31
CA ARG A 67 -5.12 2.93 17.71
C ARG A 67 -4.53 4.33 17.83
N ASP A 68 -4.92 5.05 18.86
CA ASP A 68 -4.40 6.38 19.21
C ASP A 68 -4.45 7.37 18.04
N GLY A 69 -5.52 7.32 17.24
CA GLY A 69 -5.67 8.17 16.07
C GLY A 69 -4.82 7.75 14.85
N GLN A 70 -4.16 6.60 14.90
CA GLN A 70 -3.26 6.13 13.85
C GLN A 70 -3.67 4.77 13.28
N LEU A 71 -3.54 4.64 11.97
CA LEU A 71 -3.68 3.36 11.28
C LEU A 71 -2.44 2.49 11.55
N VAL A 72 -2.66 1.31 12.10
CA VAL A 72 -1.65 0.25 12.19
C VAL A 72 -1.79 -0.62 10.95
N TYR A 73 -0.75 -0.71 10.15
CA TYR A 73 -0.76 -1.48 8.92
C TYR A 73 0.57 -2.17 8.65
N ARG A 74 0.53 -3.21 7.84
CA ARG A 74 1.67 -4.02 7.41
C ARG A 74 1.85 -3.89 5.90
N PRO A 75 2.99 -3.40 5.41
CA PRO A 75 3.29 -3.41 3.98
C PRO A 75 3.62 -4.84 3.53
N LEU A 76 2.92 -5.30 2.49
CA LEU A 76 3.11 -6.64 1.91
C LEU A 76 3.96 -6.59 0.64
N TYR A 77 3.66 -5.63 -0.25
CA TYR A 77 4.37 -5.43 -1.52
C TYR A 77 4.53 -3.94 -1.81
N GLN A 78 5.61 -3.62 -2.51
CA GLN A 78 5.90 -2.28 -3.02
C GLN A 78 6.52 -2.36 -4.41
N TYR A 79 6.18 -1.40 -5.27
CA TYR A 79 6.86 -1.17 -6.54
C TYR A 79 7.96 -0.15 -6.32
N ASP A 80 9.21 -0.58 -6.46
CA ASP A 80 10.38 0.27 -6.36
C ASP A 80 10.74 0.76 -7.78
N VAL A 81 10.62 2.05 -8.02
CA VAL A 81 11.15 2.69 -9.24
C VAL A 81 12.67 2.75 -9.10
N SER A 82 13.39 2.19 -10.06
CA SER A 82 14.85 2.16 -10.07
C SER A 82 15.46 3.19 -11.02
N ASP A 83 14.72 3.57 -12.06
CA ASP A 83 15.20 4.53 -13.06
C ASP A 83 14.02 5.13 -13.84
N ASN A 84 14.24 6.34 -14.40
CA ASN A 84 13.36 6.99 -15.35
C ASN A 84 14.22 7.44 -16.52
N HIS A 85 13.86 7.02 -17.71
CA HIS A 85 14.57 7.35 -18.93
C HIS A 85 13.67 8.12 -19.89
N THR A 86 14.20 9.18 -20.50
CA THR A 86 13.53 9.91 -21.58
C THR A 86 14.36 9.72 -22.85
N ASP A 87 13.77 9.20 -23.89
CA ASP A 87 14.43 9.01 -25.18
C ASP A 87 14.57 10.35 -25.97
N GLY A 88 15.29 10.32 -27.08
CA GLY A 88 15.51 11.49 -27.92
C GLY A 88 14.23 12.10 -28.53
N ASN A 89 13.10 11.41 -28.45
CA ASN A 89 11.79 11.87 -28.92
C ASN A 89 10.90 12.37 -27.76
N GLY A 90 11.46 12.47 -26.56
CA GLY A 90 10.72 12.93 -25.37
C GLY A 90 9.83 11.86 -24.73
N ARG A 91 9.92 10.59 -25.15
CA ARG A 91 9.13 9.49 -24.55
C ARG A 91 9.76 9.05 -23.24
N ILE A 92 8.95 9.09 -22.20
CA ILE A 92 9.34 8.65 -20.86
C ILE A 92 9.13 7.12 -20.72
N THR A 93 10.06 6.47 -20.07
CA THR A 93 9.96 5.06 -19.65
C THR A 93 10.32 4.97 -18.18
N VAL A 94 9.44 4.36 -17.39
CA VAL A 94 9.65 4.13 -15.95
C VAL A 94 10.08 2.68 -15.73
N ILE A 95 11.27 2.49 -15.18
CA ILE A 95 11.86 1.19 -14.89
C ILE A 95 11.75 0.92 -13.40
N GLY A 96 11.26 -0.26 -13.05
CA GLY A 96 11.14 -0.65 -11.66
C GLY A 96 10.72 -2.10 -11.50
N LYS A 97 10.63 -2.55 -10.25
CA LYS A 97 10.25 -3.93 -9.92
C LYS A 97 9.41 -3.98 -8.65
N HIS A 98 8.53 -4.99 -8.60
CA HIS A 98 7.82 -5.30 -7.38
C HIS A 98 8.74 -6.01 -6.38
N ARG A 99 8.71 -5.52 -5.15
CA ARG A 99 9.41 -6.13 -4.02
C ARG A 99 8.40 -6.57 -2.97
N ARG A 100 8.52 -7.80 -2.53
CA ARG A 100 7.77 -8.30 -1.38
C ARG A 100 8.44 -7.80 -0.10
N LEU A 101 7.65 -7.21 0.80
CA LEU A 101 8.10 -6.65 2.08
C LEU A 101 7.78 -7.56 3.26
N GLY A 102 6.66 -8.25 3.20
CA GLY A 102 6.21 -9.10 4.30
C GLY A 102 5.23 -10.18 3.89
N GLY A 103 4.74 -10.90 4.90
CA GLY A 103 3.60 -11.81 4.80
C GLY A 103 2.38 -11.23 5.51
N ILE A 104 1.20 -11.81 5.27
CA ILE A 104 -0.03 -11.47 5.98
C ILE A 104 0.11 -11.80 7.48
N SER A 105 -0.65 -11.09 8.31
CA SER A 105 -0.70 -11.31 9.76
C SER A 105 -1.31 -12.68 10.11
N ASP A 106 -1.01 -13.16 11.31
CA ASP A 106 -1.62 -14.39 11.82
C ASP A 106 -3.14 -14.22 12.01
N THR A 107 -3.60 -13.00 12.32
CA THR A 107 -5.02 -12.67 12.42
C THR A 107 -5.74 -12.84 11.08
N LEU A 108 -5.19 -12.25 10.01
CA LEU A 108 -5.76 -12.39 8.68
C LEU A 108 -5.68 -13.84 8.18
N LYS A 109 -4.55 -14.50 8.42
CA LYS A 109 -4.36 -15.93 8.11
C LYS A 109 -5.45 -16.78 8.78
N LYS A 110 -5.64 -16.62 10.11
CA LYS A 110 -6.68 -17.34 10.83
C LYS A 110 -8.05 -17.09 10.23
N ARG A 111 -8.40 -15.82 10.01
CA ARG A 111 -9.67 -15.43 9.38
C ARG A 111 -9.90 -16.10 8.02
N MET A 112 -8.86 -16.18 7.19
CA MET A 112 -8.93 -16.85 5.87
C MET A 112 -9.16 -18.36 6.02
N LEU A 113 -8.48 -19.01 6.97
CA LEU A 113 -8.65 -20.43 7.25
C LEU A 113 -10.06 -20.72 7.77
N ASP A 114 -10.55 -19.93 8.72
CA ASP A 114 -11.90 -20.05 9.29
C ASP A 114 -13.00 -19.86 8.20
N ASN A 115 -12.70 -19.10 7.14
CA ASN A 115 -13.56 -18.95 5.97
C ASN A 115 -13.36 -20.02 4.88
N GLY A 116 -12.61 -21.07 5.17
CA GLY A 116 -12.46 -22.26 4.32
C GLY A 116 -11.40 -22.16 3.23
N ILE A 117 -10.48 -21.17 3.29
CA ILE A 117 -9.36 -21.13 2.36
C ILE A 117 -8.34 -22.21 2.76
N PRO A 118 -7.96 -23.14 1.86
CA PRO A 118 -7.01 -24.19 2.17
C PRO A 118 -5.64 -23.62 2.57
N ALA A 119 -5.04 -24.15 3.64
CA ALA A 119 -3.75 -23.70 4.17
C ALA A 119 -2.63 -23.70 3.11
N GLY A 120 -2.61 -24.67 2.22
CA GLY A 120 -1.63 -24.74 1.11
C GLY A 120 -1.70 -23.55 0.14
N LYS A 121 -2.88 -22.95 -0.05
CA LYS A 121 -3.03 -21.73 -0.86
C LYS A 121 -2.50 -20.49 -0.16
N LEU A 122 -2.44 -20.48 1.16
CA LEU A 122 -1.92 -19.34 1.94
C LEU A 122 -0.39 -19.39 2.10
N ALA A 123 0.22 -20.55 1.99
CA ALA A 123 1.65 -20.75 2.17
C ALA A 123 2.55 -19.71 1.46
N PRO A 124 2.28 -19.33 0.18
CA PRO A 124 3.08 -18.32 -0.50
C PRO A 124 3.01 -16.91 0.12
N PHE A 125 1.97 -16.63 0.93
CA PHE A 125 1.72 -15.30 1.51
C PHE A 125 2.15 -15.19 2.97
N LEU A 126 2.55 -16.29 3.61
CA LEU A 126 2.86 -16.33 5.05
C LEU A 126 4.32 -16.02 5.36
N ALA A 127 5.25 -16.39 4.48
CA ALA A 127 6.68 -16.18 4.72
C ALA A 127 7.12 -14.78 4.27
N ALA A 128 7.85 -14.06 5.13
CA ALA A 128 8.65 -12.95 4.66
C ALA A 128 9.68 -13.46 3.64
N PRO A 129 10.01 -12.72 2.57
CA PRO A 129 11.09 -13.10 1.68
C PRO A 129 12.38 -13.17 2.51
N ALA A 130 13.20 -14.22 2.27
CA ALA A 130 14.51 -14.30 2.88
C ALA A 130 15.29 -13.00 2.62
N PRO A 131 15.97 -12.43 3.63
CA PRO A 131 16.76 -11.23 3.45
C PRO A 131 17.77 -11.48 2.34
N LYS A 132 17.73 -10.68 1.27
CA LYS A 132 18.75 -10.74 0.23
C LYS A 132 20.07 -10.37 0.89
N LYS A 133 21.07 -11.25 0.75
CA LYS A 133 22.46 -10.93 1.13
C LYS A 133 22.82 -9.57 0.50
N PRO A 134 23.42 -8.64 1.26
CA PRO A 134 23.82 -7.36 0.72
C PRO A 134 24.81 -7.60 -0.42
N THR A 135 24.44 -7.19 -1.62
CA THR A 135 25.39 -7.07 -2.73
C THR A 135 26.34 -5.95 -2.35
N LYS A 136 27.62 -6.28 -2.14
CA LYS A 136 28.70 -5.30 -1.97
C LYS A 136 28.72 -4.38 -3.19
N GLY A 137 28.55 -3.08 -2.98
CA GLY A 137 28.84 -2.04 -3.96
C GLY A 137 27.61 -1.25 -4.41
N GLY A 138 27.43 -0.07 -3.83
CA GLY A 138 26.50 0.96 -4.28
C GLY A 138 26.26 1.98 -3.16
N THR A 139 27.00 3.07 -3.19
CA THR A 139 26.83 4.24 -2.34
C THR A 139 25.39 4.79 -2.50
N HIS A 140 24.63 4.76 -1.42
CA HIS A 140 23.34 5.43 -1.33
C HIS A 140 23.55 6.95 -1.26
N HIS A 141 23.16 7.68 -2.31
CA HIS A 141 22.77 9.08 -2.16
C HIS A 141 21.33 9.11 -1.68
N ALA A 142 21.14 9.56 -0.45
CA ALA A 142 19.84 9.98 0.04
C ALA A 142 19.44 11.24 -0.74
N VAL A 143 18.33 11.16 -1.47
CA VAL A 143 17.71 12.35 -2.07
C VAL A 143 16.65 12.82 -1.08
N ASP A 144 17.01 13.85 -0.32
CA ASP A 144 16.09 14.68 0.45
C ASP A 144 15.20 15.43 -0.54
N THR A 145 13.92 15.09 -0.60
CA THR A 145 12.94 15.84 -1.38
C THR A 145 12.15 16.77 -0.45
N ASP A 146 12.76 17.91 -0.12
CA ASP A 146 12.04 19.09 0.36
C ASP A 146 11.18 19.66 -0.77
N TYR A 147 9.88 19.37 -0.75
CA TYR A 147 8.91 20.07 -1.55
C TYR A 147 8.59 21.42 -0.89
N HIS A 148 9.31 22.46 -1.33
CA HIS A 148 8.96 23.85 -1.04
C HIS A 148 7.80 24.27 -1.95
N LEU A 149 6.63 24.56 -1.35
CA LEU A 149 5.53 25.21 -2.04
C LEU A 149 5.85 26.71 -2.16
N PRO A 150 5.72 27.36 -3.34
CA PRO A 150 5.83 28.80 -3.44
C PRO A 150 4.62 29.47 -2.79
N ALA A 151 4.90 30.45 -1.92
CA ALA A 151 3.90 31.35 -1.35
C ALA A 151 3.29 32.18 -2.47
N GLY A 152 1.97 32.12 -2.62
CA GLY A 152 1.21 32.96 -3.53
C GLY A 152 1.16 34.40 -3.05
N SER A 153 1.41 35.33 -3.94
CA SER A 153 0.98 36.73 -3.89
C SER A 153 -0.32 36.90 -4.67
#